data_23ef3094de99236609e9d1a1f581f4e3
#
_entry.id   23ef3094de99236609e9d1a1f581f4e3
#
_cell.length_a   1.000
_cell.length_b   1.000
_cell.length_c   1.000
_cell.angle_alpha   90.00
_cell.angle_beta   90.00
_cell.angle_gamma   90.00
#
_symmetry.space_group_name_H-M   'P 1'
#
loop_
_entity.id
_entity.type
_entity.pdbx_description
1 polymer ?
#
loop_
_entity_poly.entity_id
_entity_poly.type
_entity_poly.pdbx_seq_one_letter_code
_entity_poly.pdbx_strand_id
1 'polypeptide(L)'
;MKQKKEYDDSWRWTADEIVKYAPENYDERGIYRKNEWLMVSDIGKVYDGKRFTREEYLETEDKYAQAVIRGMELAGCSFLTVEYLSIYRDKREMKRFTPKNTLYEQNKDLYDMFLSIKEDMRIHISQIEKAVRLNLREFMNCDLTNKKKDFYVRFGFDYYMYFNSNIDKCILKKEIEKIGLYFNPK
;
A
#
# COMPACT_ATOMS: atom_id res chain seq x y z
N MET A 1 0.38 -32.28 -7.52
CA MET A 1 1.18 -31.14 -8.04
C MET A 1 0.24 -29.95 -8.16
N LYS A 2 0.42 -28.88 -7.37
CA LYS A 2 -0.27 -27.61 -7.61
C LYS A 2 0.34 -27.01 -8.87
N GLN A 3 -0.44 -26.82 -9.93
CA GLN A 3 -0.01 -26.01 -11.07
C GLN A 3 0.44 -24.65 -10.53
N LYS A 4 1.66 -24.24 -10.86
CA LYS A 4 2.11 -22.86 -10.63
C LYS A 4 1.11 -21.98 -11.38
N LYS A 5 0.35 -21.14 -10.66
CA LYS A 5 -0.45 -20.07 -11.27
C LYS A 5 0.52 -19.24 -12.12
N GLU A 6 0.26 -19.15 -13.41
CA GLU A 6 1.03 -18.29 -14.30
C GLU A 6 0.81 -16.85 -13.85
N TYR A 7 1.89 -16.12 -13.69
CA TYR A 7 1.87 -14.75 -13.19
C TYR A 7 1.40 -13.82 -14.32
N ASP A 8 0.15 -13.39 -14.26
CA ASP A 8 -0.38 -12.40 -15.21
C ASP A 8 -0.01 -10.99 -14.73
N ASP A 9 1.03 -10.43 -15.34
CA ASP A 9 1.52 -9.08 -15.09
C ASP A 9 1.03 -8.06 -16.13
N SER A 10 0.18 -8.47 -17.05
CA SER A 10 -0.23 -7.63 -18.20
C SER A 10 -0.85 -6.30 -17.76
N TRP A 11 -1.58 -6.29 -16.65
CA TRP A 11 -2.22 -5.09 -16.11
C TRP A 11 -1.22 -4.06 -15.50
N ARG A 12 0.00 -4.46 -15.16
CA ARG A 12 1.02 -3.54 -14.61
C ARG A 12 1.34 -2.36 -15.54
N TRP A 13 1.34 -2.64 -16.83
CA TRP A 13 1.71 -1.62 -17.85
C TRP A 13 0.63 -0.56 -18.05
N THR A 14 -0.58 -0.81 -17.58
CA THR A 14 -1.72 0.10 -17.65
C THR A 14 -2.14 0.66 -16.30
N ALA A 15 -1.48 0.23 -15.21
CA ALA A 15 -1.81 0.68 -13.87
C ALA A 15 -1.41 2.13 -13.64
N ASP A 16 -2.26 2.84 -12.91
CA ASP A 16 -1.95 4.16 -12.38
C ASP A 16 -1.03 4.01 -11.16
N GLU A 17 0.08 4.73 -11.16
CA GLU A 17 0.98 4.79 -10.02
C GLU A 17 0.50 5.86 -9.03
N ILE A 18 0.18 5.45 -7.81
CA ILE A 18 -0.24 6.34 -6.71
C ILE A 18 0.90 6.43 -5.70
N VAL A 19 1.27 7.65 -5.33
CA VAL A 19 2.44 7.95 -4.52
C VAL A 19 2.15 9.02 -3.47
N LYS A 20 2.97 9.06 -2.41
CA LYS A 20 2.97 10.16 -1.43
C LYS A 20 3.71 11.41 -1.91
N TYR A 21 4.43 11.30 -3.00
CA TYR A 21 5.34 12.31 -3.53
C TYR A 21 4.55 13.41 -4.24
N ALA A 22 4.53 14.60 -3.64
CA ALA A 22 3.74 15.72 -4.15
C ALA A 22 4.30 16.23 -5.50
N PRO A 23 3.42 16.46 -6.51
CA PRO A 23 3.83 16.79 -7.87
C PRO A 23 4.73 18.02 -7.99
N GLU A 24 4.55 19.02 -7.14
CA GLU A 24 5.36 20.25 -7.11
C GLU A 24 6.82 20.04 -6.74
N ASN A 25 7.18 18.88 -6.22
CA ASN A 25 8.56 18.56 -5.86
C ASN A 25 9.30 17.79 -6.98
N TYR A 26 8.66 17.57 -8.14
CA TYR A 26 9.33 17.04 -9.32
C TYR A 26 9.90 18.18 -10.18
N ASP A 27 11.08 17.96 -10.74
CA ASP A 27 11.65 18.89 -11.71
C ASP A 27 11.07 18.66 -13.12
N GLU A 28 11.49 19.52 -14.06
CA GLU A 28 11.08 19.45 -15.47
C GLU A 28 11.44 18.11 -16.16
N ARG A 29 12.36 17.34 -15.58
CA ARG A 29 12.77 16.01 -16.05
C ARG A 29 12.00 14.88 -15.40
N GLY A 30 11.03 15.20 -14.53
CA GLY A 30 10.26 14.22 -13.77
C GLY A 30 11.06 13.57 -12.63
N ILE A 31 12.13 14.21 -12.13
CA ILE A 31 12.93 13.73 -11.01
C ILE A 31 12.43 14.37 -9.73
N TYR A 32 12.07 13.54 -8.75
CA TYR A 32 11.69 14.01 -7.42
C TYR A 32 12.90 14.61 -6.68
N ARG A 33 12.78 15.83 -6.17
CA ARG A 33 13.90 16.61 -5.65
C ARG A 33 13.94 16.74 -4.13
N LYS A 34 12.84 16.45 -3.45
CA LYS A 34 12.79 16.52 -2.01
C LYS A 34 13.46 15.30 -1.38
N ASN A 35 14.28 15.53 -0.36
CA ASN A 35 14.87 14.47 0.44
C ASN A 35 13.87 14.06 1.54
N GLU A 36 13.27 12.89 1.44
CA GLU A 36 12.32 12.40 2.43
C GLU A 36 12.40 10.87 2.60
N TRP A 37 11.75 10.38 3.61
CA TRP A 37 11.74 8.98 3.99
C TRP A 37 11.08 8.08 2.92
N LEU A 38 11.53 6.82 2.85
CA LEU A 38 11.11 5.86 1.85
C LEU A 38 10.42 4.62 2.46
N MET A 39 10.66 4.30 3.72
CA MET A 39 10.16 3.06 4.33
C MET A 39 9.94 3.19 5.84
N VAL A 40 9.26 2.22 6.42
CA VAL A 40 8.94 2.17 7.85
C VAL A 40 10.19 2.21 8.76
N SER A 41 11.30 1.66 8.31
CA SER A 41 12.56 1.67 9.06
C SER A 41 13.26 3.04 9.12
N ASP A 42 12.73 4.02 8.40
CA ASP A 42 13.23 5.39 8.42
C ASP A 42 12.71 6.22 9.59
N ILE A 43 11.73 5.71 10.34
CA ILE A 43 11.22 6.38 11.55
C ILE A 43 12.40 6.67 12.49
N GLY A 44 12.54 7.96 12.85
CA GLY A 44 13.62 8.46 13.70
C GLY A 44 14.81 9.05 12.95
N LYS A 45 14.96 8.82 11.64
CA LYS A 45 15.97 9.49 10.80
C LYS A 45 15.63 10.96 10.60
N VAL A 46 16.62 11.74 10.15
CA VAL A 46 16.49 13.18 9.90
C VAL A 46 16.54 13.44 8.40
N TYR A 47 15.55 14.17 7.90
CA TYR A 47 15.43 14.62 6.51
C TYR A 47 15.26 16.14 6.49
N ASP A 48 16.13 16.85 5.78
CA ASP A 48 16.12 18.31 5.70
C ASP A 48 16.04 19.02 7.08
N GLY A 49 16.79 18.47 8.07
CA GLY A 49 16.84 19.00 9.42
C GLY A 49 15.64 18.62 10.32
N LYS A 50 14.64 17.92 9.80
CA LYS A 50 13.45 17.48 10.55
C LYS A 50 13.52 15.96 10.80
N ARG A 51 13.26 15.56 12.06
CA ARG A 51 13.16 14.15 12.41
C ARG A 51 11.84 13.58 11.89
N PHE A 52 11.91 12.49 11.12
CA PHE A 52 10.74 11.74 10.70
C PHE A 52 10.12 10.98 11.88
N THR A 53 8.84 11.20 12.16
CA THR A 53 8.17 10.68 13.33
C THR A 53 7.29 9.47 13.01
N ARG A 54 6.92 8.74 14.04
CA ARG A 54 5.94 7.65 13.95
C ARG A 54 4.57 8.17 13.52
N GLU A 55 4.18 9.31 14.04
CA GLU A 55 2.91 9.97 13.75
C GLU A 55 2.79 10.32 12.26
N GLU A 56 3.84 10.91 11.68
CA GLU A 56 3.90 11.20 10.24
C GLU A 56 3.86 9.93 9.38
N TYR A 57 4.50 8.85 9.86
CA TYR A 57 4.41 7.54 9.21
C TYR A 57 2.97 7.02 9.19
N LEU A 58 2.31 6.99 10.37
CA LEU A 58 0.95 6.47 10.51
C LEU A 58 -0.06 7.28 9.71
N GLU A 59 0.08 8.61 9.68
CA GLU A 59 -0.75 9.48 8.84
C GLU A 59 -0.64 9.12 7.36
N THR A 60 0.58 8.87 6.88
CA THR A 60 0.79 8.46 5.49
C THR A 60 0.24 7.07 5.22
N GLU A 61 0.46 6.12 6.13
CA GLU A 61 -0.08 4.76 6.04
C GLU A 61 -1.63 4.78 5.97
N ASP A 62 -2.27 5.65 6.77
CA ASP A 62 -3.73 5.85 6.75
C ASP A 62 -4.21 6.34 5.38
N LYS A 63 -3.50 7.27 4.75
CA LYS A 63 -3.84 7.77 3.39
C LYS A 63 -3.85 6.62 2.37
N TYR A 64 -2.86 5.73 2.41
CA TYR A 64 -2.83 4.56 1.52
C TYR A 64 -3.99 3.59 1.78
N ALA A 65 -4.31 3.32 3.05
CA ALA A 65 -5.45 2.48 3.41
C ALA A 65 -6.77 3.09 2.91
N GLN A 66 -6.97 4.40 3.13
CA GLN A 66 -8.14 5.13 2.65
C GLN A 66 -8.23 5.14 1.12
N ALA A 67 -7.11 5.26 0.41
CA ALA A 67 -7.09 5.23 -1.05
C ALA A 67 -7.58 3.88 -1.59
N VAL A 68 -7.16 2.76 -0.99
CA VAL A 68 -7.65 1.43 -1.37
C VAL A 68 -9.14 1.29 -1.07
N ILE A 69 -9.60 1.70 0.12
CA ILE A 69 -11.02 1.67 0.49
C ILE A 69 -11.84 2.52 -0.49
N ARG A 70 -11.39 3.73 -0.79
CA ARG A 70 -12.07 4.63 -1.71
C ARG A 70 -12.13 4.07 -3.14
N GLY A 71 -11.04 3.48 -3.62
CA GLY A 71 -11.02 2.77 -4.90
C GLY A 71 -12.02 1.62 -4.93
N MET A 72 -12.09 0.81 -3.86
CA MET A 72 -13.07 -0.28 -3.73
C MET A 72 -14.52 0.23 -3.78
N GLU A 73 -14.83 1.32 -3.08
CA GLU A 73 -16.16 1.96 -3.09
C GLU A 73 -16.54 2.39 -4.52
N LEU A 74 -15.64 3.11 -5.20
CA LEU A 74 -15.87 3.58 -6.56
C LEU A 74 -16.04 2.42 -7.56
N ALA A 75 -15.29 1.34 -7.40
CA ALA A 75 -15.42 0.12 -8.22
C ALA A 75 -16.64 -0.76 -7.83
N GLY A 76 -17.31 -0.45 -6.73
CA GLY A 76 -18.40 -1.28 -6.18
C GLY A 76 -17.91 -2.64 -5.68
N CYS A 77 -16.71 -2.69 -5.07
CA CYS A 77 -16.10 -3.88 -4.49
C CYS A 77 -16.41 -3.97 -3.00
N SER A 78 -17.01 -5.06 -2.55
CA SER A 78 -17.17 -5.34 -1.12
C SER A 78 -16.02 -6.16 -0.53
N PHE A 79 -15.19 -6.77 -1.35
CA PHE A 79 -14.02 -7.54 -0.95
C PHE A 79 -12.93 -7.51 -2.03
N LEU A 80 -11.68 -7.78 -1.62
CA LEU A 80 -10.56 -8.10 -2.50
C LEU A 80 -10.01 -9.48 -2.17
N THR A 81 -9.48 -10.16 -3.16
CA THR A 81 -8.84 -11.48 -3.04
C THR A 81 -7.33 -11.31 -2.98
N VAL A 82 -6.69 -12.02 -2.07
CA VAL A 82 -5.24 -12.07 -1.94
C VAL A 82 -4.65 -12.93 -3.04
N GLU A 83 -3.75 -12.38 -3.83
CA GLU A 83 -3.01 -13.10 -4.88
C GLU A 83 -1.50 -12.84 -4.74
N TYR A 84 -0.68 -13.81 -5.14
CA TYR A 84 0.80 -13.72 -5.13
C TYR A 84 1.40 -13.40 -3.76
N LEU A 85 0.84 -14.01 -2.71
CA LEU A 85 1.26 -13.77 -1.33
C LEU A 85 2.68 -14.25 -1.07
N SER A 86 3.53 -13.34 -0.64
CA SER A 86 4.88 -13.60 -0.11
C SER A 86 4.98 -13.08 1.32
N ILE A 87 5.34 -13.93 2.27
CA ILE A 87 5.56 -13.54 3.67
C ILE A 87 7.06 -13.27 3.86
N TYR A 88 7.41 -12.06 4.27
CA TYR A 88 8.81 -11.64 4.41
C TYR A 88 9.34 -11.79 5.83
N ARG A 89 8.46 -11.78 6.83
CA ARG A 89 8.84 -11.83 8.24
C ARG A 89 8.10 -12.94 8.97
N ASP A 90 8.74 -13.50 9.96
CA ASP A 90 8.12 -14.52 10.79
C ASP A 90 7.21 -13.91 11.88
N LYS A 91 6.42 -14.78 12.55
CA LYS A 91 5.53 -14.39 13.65
C LYS A 91 6.27 -13.79 14.84
N ARG A 92 7.54 -14.17 15.03
CA ARG A 92 8.37 -13.67 16.14
C ARG A 92 8.87 -12.26 15.79
N GLU A 93 9.20 -12.02 14.55
CA GLU A 93 9.62 -10.70 14.06
C GLU A 93 8.47 -9.70 14.16
N MET A 94 7.24 -10.08 13.83
CA MET A 94 6.08 -9.22 14.01
C MET A 94 5.90 -8.76 15.47
N LYS A 95 6.23 -9.64 16.44
CA LYS A 95 6.24 -9.31 17.86
C LYS A 95 7.46 -8.53 18.31
N ARG A 96 8.59 -8.65 17.60
CA ARG A 96 9.88 -8.06 17.95
C ARG A 96 10.23 -6.83 17.12
N PHE A 97 9.53 -6.65 16.02
CA PHE A 97 9.77 -5.52 15.10
C PHE A 97 9.36 -4.22 15.77
N THR A 98 10.14 -3.91 16.77
CA THR A 98 10.15 -2.63 17.45
C THR A 98 11.58 -2.13 17.47
N PRO A 99 12.03 -1.38 16.49
CA PRO A 99 13.06 -0.42 16.81
C PRO A 99 12.51 0.44 17.94
N LYS A 100 13.34 0.87 18.87
CA LYS A 100 12.96 1.74 19.99
C LYS A 100 12.05 2.86 19.46
N ASN A 101 10.79 2.90 19.89
CA ASN A 101 9.73 3.86 19.50
C ASN A 101 8.84 3.48 18.32
N THR A 102 8.53 2.21 18.09
CA THR A 102 7.88 1.79 16.90
C THR A 102 6.50 1.24 17.10
N LEU A 103 5.92 0.90 16.03
CA LEU A 103 4.59 0.44 15.75
C LEU A 103 4.14 -0.84 16.49
N TYR A 104 4.76 -1.19 17.65
CA TYR A 104 4.43 -2.44 18.35
C TYR A 104 2.95 -2.54 18.71
N GLU A 105 2.40 -1.49 19.32
CA GLU A 105 0.99 -1.48 19.71
C GLU A 105 0.09 -1.56 18.48
N GLN A 106 0.45 -0.82 17.42
CA GLN A 106 -0.26 -0.85 16.14
C GLN A 106 -0.10 -2.19 15.40
N ASN A 107 0.98 -2.94 15.63
CA ASN A 107 1.15 -4.27 15.07
C ASN A 107 0.26 -5.31 15.73
N LYS A 108 -0.14 -5.12 16.99
CA LYS A 108 -1.08 -6.02 17.66
C LYS A 108 -2.40 -6.15 16.92
N ASP A 109 -2.92 -5.04 16.43
CA ASP A 109 -4.19 -5.01 15.70
C ASP A 109 -4.12 -5.74 14.34
N LEU A 110 -2.90 -5.91 13.81
CA LEU A 110 -2.65 -6.61 12.56
C LEU A 110 -2.36 -8.10 12.76
N TYR A 111 -2.08 -8.54 14.00
CA TYR A 111 -1.56 -9.87 14.29
C TYR A 111 -2.49 -10.99 13.82
N ASP A 112 -3.77 -10.88 14.11
CA ASP A 112 -4.76 -11.90 13.73
C ASP A 112 -4.91 -11.99 12.19
N MET A 113 -4.89 -10.87 11.51
CA MET A 113 -4.87 -10.83 10.04
C MET A 113 -3.61 -11.51 9.50
N PHE A 114 -2.44 -11.16 10.04
CA PHE A 114 -1.16 -11.74 9.62
C PHE A 114 -1.11 -13.26 9.82
N LEU A 115 -1.71 -13.79 10.90
CA LEU A 115 -1.77 -15.23 11.16
C LEU A 115 -2.72 -15.99 10.25
N SER A 116 -3.78 -15.33 9.80
CA SER A 116 -4.86 -15.95 9.03
C SER A 116 -4.74 -15.77 7.53
N ILE A 117 -3.97 -14.76 7.09
CA ILE A 117 -3.86 -14.43 5.66
C ILE A 117 -3.25 -15.58 4.86
N LYS A 118 -3.82 -15.85 3.72
CA LYS A 118 -3.38 -16.90 2.78
C LYS A 118 -3.78 -16.56 1.36
N GLU A 119 -3.15 -17.23 0.42
CA GLU A 119 -3.50 -17.17 -1.00
C GLU A 119 -4.98 -17.46 -1.21
N ASP A 120 -5.60 -16.78 -2.17
CA ASP A 120 -7.02 -16.86 -2.53
C ASP A 120 -8.00 -16.45 -1.40
N MET A 121 -7.52 -15.89 -0.28
CA MET A 121 -8.37 -15.37 0.79
C MET A 121 -9.09 -14.12 0.33
N ARG A 122 -10.40 -14.03 0.62
CA ARG A 122 -11.18 -12.81 0.42
C ARG A 122 -11.15 -11.96 1.68
N ILE A 123 -10.76 -10.71 1.53
CA ILE A 123 -10.73 -9.73 2.61
C ILE A 123 -11.83 -8.71 2.35
N HIS A 124 -12.80 -8.64 3.28
CA HIS A 124 -13.90 -7.68 3.20
C HIS A 124 -13.39 -6.24 3.37
N ILE A 125 -14.06 -5.26 2.75
CA ILE A 125 -13.68 -3.83 2.78
C ILE A 125 -13.46 -3.32 4.20
N SER A 126 -14.23 -3.78 5.19
CA SER A 126 -14.07 -3.39 6.61
C SER A 126 -12.79 -3.90 7.27
N GLN A 127 -12.02 -4.77 6.61
CA GLN A 127 -10.78 -5.34 7.12
C GLN A 127 -9.60 -5.09 6.16
N ILE A 128 -9.85 -4.47 5.00
CA ILE A 128 -8.84 -4.32 3.95
C ILE A 128 -7.65 -3.47 4.40
N GLU A 129 -7.88 -2.47 5.27
CA GLU A 129 -6.83 -1.62 5.83
C GLU A 129 -5.72 -2.43 6.51
N LYS A 130 -6.06 -3.55 7.16
CA LYS A 130 -5.08 -4.42 7.83
C LYS A 130 -4.13 -5.06 6.81
N ALA A 131 -4.65 -5.52 5.69
CA ALA A 131 -3.83 -6.08 4.61
C ALA A 131 -2.93 -5.00 3.97
N VAL A 132 -3.46 -3.80 3.75
CA VAL A 132 -2.69 -2.65 3.26
C VAL A 132 -1.53 -2.34 4.20
N ARG A 133 -1.79 -2.19 5.50
CA ARG A 133 -0.77 -1.91 6.51
C ARG A 133 0.30 -3.00 6.60
N LEU A 134 -0.08 -4.28 6.49
CA LEU A 134 0.88 -5.39 6.47
C LEU A 134 1.83 -5.32 5.27
N ASN A 135 1.34 -4.91 4.09
CA ASN A 135 2.18 -4.65 2.91
C ASN A 135 3.12 -3.45 3.15
N LEU A 136 2.60 -2.31 3.58
CA LEU A 136 3.38 -1.09 3.79
C LEU A 136 4.45 -1.23 4.90
N ARG A 137 4.21 -2.08 5.89
CA ARG A 137 5.17 -2.41 6.96
C ARG A 137 6.13 -3.54 6.58
N GLU A 138 6.09 -4.01 5.34
CA GLU A 138 6.98 -5.07 4.83
C GLU A 138 6.91 -6.40 5.61
N PHE A 139 5.76 -6.72 6.20
CA PHE A 139 5.53 -8.05 6.76
C PHE A 139 5.23 -9.08 5.67
N MET A 140 4.61 -8.63 4.63
CA MET A 140 4.25 -9.42 3.45
C MET A 140 4.22 -8.54 2.19
N ASN A 141 4.10 -9.19 1.05
CA ASN A 141 3.67 -8.56 -0.20
C ASN A 141 2.60 -9.43 -0.83
N CYS A 142 1.54 -8.82 -1.33
CA CYS A 142 0.53 -9.49 -2.13
C CYS A 142 -0.18 -8.50 -3.05
N ASP A 143 -0.79 -9.03 -4.10
CA ASP A 143 -1.78 -8.31 -4.88
C ASP A 143 -3.15 -8.47 -4.22
N LEU A 144 -3.94 -7.41 -4.26
CA LEU A 144 -5.32 -7.39 -3.77
C LEU A 144 -6.23 -7.15 -4.96
N THR A 145 -7.04 -8.13 -5.34
CA THR A 145 -7.75 -8.11 -6.62
C THR A 145 -9.23 -8.39 -6.50
N ASN A 146 -10.03 -7.78 -7.38
CA ASN A 146 -11.39 -8.21 -7.67
C ASN A 146 -11.61 -8.27 -9.20
N LYS A 147 -11.30 -9.42 -9.78
CA LYS A 147 -11.38 -9.64 -11.24
C LYS A 147 -12.77 -9.40 -11.84
N LYS A 148 -13.86 -9.58 -11.06
CA LYS A 148 -15.23 -9.31 -11.55
C LYS A 148 -15.53 -7.82 -11.67
N LYS A 149 -14.78 -6.98 -10.96
CA LYS A 149 -14.93 -5.53 -10.93
C LYS A 149 -13.76 -4.81 -11.58
N ASP A 150 -12.85 -5.57 -12.21
CA ASP A 150 -11.61 -5.06 -12.79
C ASP A 150 -10.89 -4.07 -11.87
N PHE A 151 -10.74 -4.48 -10.60
CA PHE A 151 -10.05 -3.66 -9.60
C PHE A 151 -8.87 -4.43 -9.01
N TYR A 152 -7.67 -3.87 -9.18
CA TYR A 152 -6.39 -4.47 -8.81
C TYR A 152 -5.55 -3.46 -8.06
N VAL A 153 -4.94 -3.90 -6.97
CA VAL A 153 -4.01 -3.12 -6.15
C VAL A 153 -2.75 -3.91 -5.92
N ARG A 154 -1.60 -3.29 -6.15
CA ARG A 154 -0.27 -3.84 -5.84
C ARG A 154 0.54 -2.80 -5.10
N PHE A 155 1.40 -3.26 -4.20
CA PHE A 155 2.37 -2.42 -3.49
C PHE A 155 3.77 -2.67 -4.07
N GLY A 156 4.44 -1.60 -4.44
CA GLY A 156 5.84 -1.60 -4.86
C GLY A 156 6.76 -1.17 -3.72
N PHE A 157 8.02 -0.90 -4.06
CA PHE A 157 8.98 -0.29 -3.15
C PHE A 157 8.71 1.22 -3.01
N ASP A 158 9.29 1.85 -1.99
CA ASP A 158 9.31 3.30 -1.80
C ASP A 158 7.92 3.96 -1.78
N TYR A 159 6.91 3.24 -1.27
CA TYR A 159 5.53 3.71 -1.21
C TYR A 159 4.91 3.99 -2.57
N TYR A 160 5.30 3.21 -3.58
CA TYR A 160 4.55 3.11 -4.83
C TYR A 160 3.40 2.12 -4.67
N MET A 161 2.20 2.57 -4.99
CA MET A 161 1.01 1.73 -5.06
C MET A 161 0.45 1.81 -6.48
N TYR A 162 0.07 0.68 -7.03
CA TYR A 162 -0.43 0.56 -8.39
C TYR A 162 -1.90 0.20 -8.35
N PHE A 163 -2.72 1.01 -9.02
CA PHE A 163 -4.12 0.72 -9.26
C PHE A 163 -4.34 0.43 -10.74
N ASN A 164 -5.05 -0.68 -11.03
CA ASN A 164 -5.66 -0.89 -12.33
C ASN A 164 -7.16 -1.08 -12.11
N SER A 165 -7.98 -0.29 -12.81
CA SER A 165 -9.42 -0.30 -12.64
C SER A 165 -10.14 0.30 -13.84
N ASN A 166 -11.44 0.00 -13.97
CA ASN A 166 -12.33 0.63 -14.93
C ASN A 166 -12.98 1.93 -14.39
N ILE A 167 -12.52 2.44 -13.26
CA ILE A 167 -12.97 3.73 -12.72
C ILE A 167 -12.51 4.84 -13.66
N ASP A 168 -13.38 5.83 -13.90
CA ASP A 168 -12.98 7.03 -14.63
C ASP A 168 -11.76 7.67 -13.95
N LYS A 169 -10.70 7.86 -14.72
CA LYS A 169 -9.39 8.32 -14.21
C LYS A 169 -9.47 9.71 -13.58
N CYS A 170 -10.31 10.61 -14.10
CA CYS A 170 -10.49 11.95 -13.54
C CYS A 170 -11.18 11.90 -12.17
N ILE A 171 -12.16 11.00 -12.02
CA ILE A 171 -12.85 10.77 -10.75
C ILE A 171 -11.87 10.17 -9.74
N LEU A 172 -11.17 9.10 -10.12
CA LEU A 172 -10.22 8.42 -9.24
C LEU A 172 -9.12 9.39 -8.78
N LYS A 173 -8.52 10.13 -9.72
CA LYS A 173 -7.47 11.12 -9.41
C LYS A 173 -7.94 12.15 -8.40
N LYS A 174 -9.12 12.75 -8.62
CA LYS A 174 -9.70 13.74 -7.70
C LYS A 174 -9.92 13.19 -6.30
N GLU A 175 -10.37 11.94 -6.17
CA GLU A 175 -10.61 11.34 -4.87
C GLU A 175 -9.30 10.97 -4.15
N ILE A 176 -8.28 10.51 -4.88
CA ILE A 176 -6.95 10.23 -4.34
C ILE A 176 -6.25 11.52 -3.88
N GLU A 177 -6.34 12.60 -4.66
CA GLU A 177 -5.76 13.90 -4.29
C GLU A 177 -6.41 14.52 -3.04
N LYS A 178 -7.71 14.32 -2.83
CA LYS A 178 -8.39 14.73 -1.58
C LYS A 178 -7.85 14.03 -0.33
N ILE A 179 -7.35 12.81 -0.48
CA ILE A 179 -6.74 12.04 0.60
C ILE A 179 -5.30 12.52 0.87
N GLY A 180 -4.69 13.25 -0.06
CA GLY A 180 -3.32 13.72 0.00
C GLY A 180 -2.30 12.68 -0.49
N LEU A 181 -2.71 11.87 -1.45
CA LEU A 181 -1.84 11.07 -2.32
C LEU A 181 -1.96 11.60 -3.74
N TYR A 182 -1.03 11.22 -4.60
CA TYR A 182 -0.93 11.77 -5.94
C TYR A 182 -0.74 10.69 -6.98
N PHE A 183 -1.17 10.97 -8.21
CA PHE A 183 -0.76 10.18 -9.36
C PHE A 183 0.67 10.58 -9.74
N ASN A 184 1.54 9.59 -9.92
CA ASN A 184 2.90 9.84 -10.35
C ASN A 184 2.89 10.57 -11.72
N PRO A 185 3.56 11.72 -11.84
CA PRO A 185 3.50 12.54 -13.05
C PRO A 185 4.27 12.00 -14.26
N LYS A 186 4.78 10.77 -14.22
CA LYS A 186 5.52 10.14 -15.32
C LYS A 186 4.73 10.05 -16.62
#